data_77dd653d0eaa22e2ba75990dc42f9dc7
#
_entry.id   77dd653d0eaa22e2ba75990dc42f9dc7
#
_cell.length_a   1.000
_cell.length_b   1.000
_cell.length_c   1.000
_cell.angle_alpha   90.00
_cell.angle_beta   90.00
_cell.angle_gamma   90.00
#
_symmetry.space_group_name_H-M   'P 1'
#
loop_
_entity.id
_entity.type
_entity.pdbx_description
1 polymer ?
#
loop_
_entity_poly.entity_id
_entity_poly.type
_entity_poly.pdbx_seq_one_letter_code
_entity_poly.pdbx_strand_id
1 'polypeptide(L)' 'MNAAQSKELKVTLVRSLHGQLANIAASARGLGLRRIHQTVCVADTAENRGMIQTAVHLLKVERAS' A
#
# COMPACT_ATOMS: atom_id res chain seq x y z
N MET A 1 0.11 -23.29 -6.10
CA MET A 1 0.51 -22.78 -5.89
C MET A 1 0.98 -21.93 -6.08
N ASN A 2 0.97 -21.60 -6.15
CA ASN A 2 1.41 -20.91 -6.31
C ASN A 2 2.06 -20.01 -6.24
N ALA A 3 2.73 -20.67 -5.97
CA ALA A 3 3.83 -19.78 -5.58
C ALA A 3 4.10 -18.76 -6.62
N ALA A 4 3.91 -19.16 -7.79
CA ALA A 4 4.04 -18.22 -8.90
C ALA A 4 3.13 -17.01 -8.71
N GLN A 5 2.13 -17.19 -7.90
CA GLN A 5 1.20 -16.12 -7.62
C GLN A 5 1.67 -15.21 -6.52
N SER A 6 2.79 -15.52 -5.93
CA SER A 6 3.27 -14.76 -4.79
C SER A 6 3.93 -13.47 -5.16
N LYS A 7 3.45 -12.81 -6.13
CA LYS A 7 3.97 -11.49 -6.44
C LYS A 7 3.65 -10.56 -5.30
N GLU A 8 4.64 -9.82 -4.89
CA GLU A 8 4.49 -8.88 -3.81
C GLU A 8 4.85 -7.49 -4.28
N LEU A 9 4.21 -6.53 -3.66
CA LEU A 9 4.46 -5.13 -3.92
C LEU A 9 5.04 -4.50 -2.67
N LYS A 10 6.08 -3.72 -2.85
CA LYS A 10 6.69 -2.97 -1.78
C LYS A 10 6.09 -1.58 -1.80
N VAL A 11 5.41 -1.22 -0.74
CA VAL A 11 4.68 0.03 -0.65
C VAL A 11 5.30 0.88 0.44
N THR A 12 5.68 2.09 0.10
CA THR A 12 6.27 3.03 1.05
C THR A 12 5.36 4.24 1.17
N LEU A 13 5.07 4.63 2.40
CA LEU A 13 4.27 5.81 2.65
C LEU A 13 5.19 7.03 2.57
N VAL A 14 5.02 7.84 1.53
CA VAL A 14 5.90 8.99 1.30
C VAL A 14 5.30 10.31 1.78
N ARG A 15 4.02 10.30 2.14
CA ARG A 15 3.35 11.48 2.67
C ARG A 15 2.58 11.10 3.93
N SER A 16 2.37 12.08 4.80
CA SER A 16 1.65 11.86 6.05
C SER A 16 0.18 11.53 5.79
N LEU A 17 -0.38 10.67 6.64
CA LEU A 17 -1.81 10.40 6.62
C LEU A 17 -2.61 11.52 7.27
N HIS A 18 -1.94 12.39 7.98
CA HIS A 18 -2.59 13.48 8.69
C HIS A 18 -3.23 14.45 7.70
N GLY A 19 -4.48 14.78 7.94
CA GLY A 19 -5.18 15.70 7.06
C GLY A 19 -5.75 15.09 5.80
N GLN A 20 -5.61 13.79 5.63
CA GLN A 20 -6.16 13.10 4.45
C GLN A 20 -7.61 12.70 4.68
N LEU A 21 -8.33 12.51 3.58
CA LEU A 21 -9.70 12.02 3.66
C LEU A 21 -9.73 10.66 4.34
N ALA A 22 -10.83 10.38 5.03
CA ALA A 22 -10.94 9.16 5.81
C ALA A 22 -10.75 7.90 4.98
N ASN A 23 -11.30 7.86 3.76
CA ASN A 23 -11.17 6.68 2.92
C ASN A 23 -9.74 6.47 2.44
N ILE A 24 -9.01 7.56 2.20
CA ILE A 24 -7.60 7.47 1.80
C ILE A 24 -6.77 6.96 2.96
N ALA A 25 -6.96 7.53 4.14
CA ALA A 25 -6.22 7.09 5.33
C ALA A 25 -6.56 5.64 5.67
N ALA A 26 -7.83 5.26 5.55
CA ALA A 26 -8.25 3.90 5.81
C ALA A 26 -7.60 2.92 4.84
N SER A 27 -7.49 3.28 3.57
CA SER A 27 -6.83 2.43 2.57
C SER A 27 -5.36 2.21 2.92
N ALA A 28 -4.66 3.27 3.29
CA ALA A 28 -3.26 3.14 3.68
C ALA A 28 -3.11 2.28 4.94
N ARG A 29 -3.99 2.47 5.91
CA ARG A 29 -3.97 1.65 7.12
C ARG A 29 -4.29 0.19 6.83
N GLY A 30 -5.19 -0.05 5.88
CA GLY A 30 -5.51 -1.40 5.45
C GLY A 30 -4.32 -2.11 4.84
N LEU A 31 -3.39 -1.37 4.26
CA LEU A 31 -2.14 -1.92 3.76
C LEU A 31 -1.11 -2.13 4.87
N GLY A 32 -1.34 -1.58 6.04
CA GLY A 32 -0.43 -1.70 7.16
C GLY A 32 0.44 -0.47 7.37
N LEU A 33 0.21 0.59 6.64
CA LEU A 33 1.00 1.81 6.73
C LEU A 33 0.41 2.74 7.77
N ARG A 34 1.24 3.21 8.69
CA ARG A 34 0.80 4.09 9.76
C ARG A 34 1.67 5.32 9.90
N ARG A 35 2.91 5.24 9.45
CA ARG A 35 3.88 6.32 9.61
C ARG A 35 4.47 6.69 8.26
N ILE A 36 4.83 7.94 8.14
CA ILE A 36 5.53 8.40 6.95
C ILE A 36 6.87 7.65 6.84
N HIS A 37 7.24 7.32 5.63
CA HIS A 37 8.46 6.57 5.30
C HIS A 37 8.42 5.10 5.73
N GLN A 38 7.28 4.63 6.24
CA GLN A 38 7.12 3.22 6.55
C GLN A 38 6.97 2.43 5.25
N THR A 39 7.60 1.27 5.20
CA THR A 39 7.53 0.38 4.03
C THR A 39 6.93 -0.95 4.45
N VAL A 40 6.03 -1.47 3.64
CA VAL A 40 5.45 -2.80 3.86
C VAL A 40 5.44 -3.54 2.53
N CYS A 41 5.48 -4.87 2.63
CA CYS A 41 5.29 -5.73 1.47
C CYS A 41 3.90 -6.33 1.55
N VAL A 42 3.14 -6.21 0.48
CA VAL A 42 1.78 -6.73 0.43
C VAL A 42 1.64 -7.62 -0.79
N ALA A 43 0.75 -8.58 -0.70
CA ALA A 43 0.47 -9.45 -1.84
C ALA A 43 -0.19 -8.63 -2.96
N ASP A 44 0.12 -9.00 -4.18
CA ASP A 44 -0.45 -8.34 -5.35
C ASP A 44 -1.83 -8.91 -5.63
N THR A 45 -2.80 -8.50 -4.88
CA THR A 45 -4.19 -8.93 -5.03
C THR A 45 -5.05 -7.75 -5.47
N ALA A 46 -6.23 -8.07 -5.98
CA ALA A 46 -7.16 -7.03 -6.41
C ALA A 46 -7.54 -6.11 -5.25
N GLU A 47 -7.71 -6.68 -4.04
CA GLU A 47 -8.04 -5.88 -2.87
C GLU A 47 -6.93 -4.91 -2.51
N ASN A 48 -5.69 -5.41 -2.49
CA ASN A 48 -4.54 -4.57 -2.16
C ASN A 48 -4.32 -3.51 -3.23
N ARG A 49 -4.48 -3.88 -4.48
CA ARG A 49 -4.36 -2.91 -5.57
C ARG A 49 -5.40 -1.79 -5.46
N GLY A 50 -6.62 -2.14 -5.05
CA GLY A 50 -7.66 -1.15 -4.85
C GLY A 50 -7.28 -0.14 -3.78
N MET A 51 -6.74 -0.63 -2.67
CA MET A 51 -6.29 0.25 -1.59
C MET A 51 -5.10 1.11 -2.03
N ILE A 52 -4.17 0.52 -2.75
CA ILE A 52 -3.01 1.26 -3.27
C ILE A 52 -3.49 2.37 -4.20
N GLN A 53 -4.40 2.06 -5.09
CA GLN A 53 -4.89 3.04 -6.04
C GLN A 53 -5.61 4.20 -5.36
N THR A 54 -6.36 3.92 -4.31
CA THR A 54 -7.06 4.96 -3.55
C THR A 54 -6.07 5.92 -2.89
N ALA A 55 -4.96 5.42 -2.40
CA ALA A 55 -3.98 6.23 -1.68
C ALA A 55 -2.70 6.44 -2.48
N VAL A 56 -2.74 6.24 -3.78
CA VAL A 56 -1.53 6.22 -4.62
C VAL A 56 -0.71 7.51 -4.51
N HIS A 57 -1.36 8.64 -4.33
CA HIS A 57 -0.65 9.91 -4.24
C HIS A 57 0.14 10.05 -2.95
N LEU A 58 -0.08 9.17 -1.99
CA LEU A 58 0.68 9.13 -0.74
C LEU A 58 1.75 8.06 -0.75
N LEU A 59 1.76 7.21 -1.75
CA LEU A 59 2.53 5.98 -1.73
C LEU A 59 3.54 5.93 -2.87
N LYS A 60 4.62 5.23 -2.61
CA LYS A 60 5.55 4.82 -3.64
C LYS A 60 5.47 3.30 -3.72
N VAL A 61 5.13 2.78 -4.87
CA VAL A 61 4.94 1.34 -5.05
C VAL A 61 6.05 0.80 -5.93
N GLU A 62 6.68 -0.26 -5.45
CA GLU A 62 7.73 -0.94 -6.19
C GLU A 62 7.43 -2.43 -6.20
N ARG A 63 7.88 -3.09 -7.23
CA ARG A 63 7.74 -4.53 -7.30
C ARG A 63 8.79 -5.15 -6.37
N ALA A 64 8.34 -6.00 -5.45
CA ALA A 64 9.22 -6.59 -4.45
C ALA A 64 9.86 -7.89 -4.91
N SER A 65 9.32 -8.49 -5.96
CA SER A 65 9.88 -9.75 -6.46
C SER A 65 9.91 -9.78 -7.96
#